data_4875b10265190839930f67de197a0b5c
#
_entry.id   4875b10265190839930f67de197a0b5c
#
_cell.length_a   1.000
_cell.length_b   1.000
_cell.length_c   1.000
_cell.angle_alpha   90.00
_cell.angle_beta   90.00
_cell.angle_gamma   90.00
#
_symmetry.space_group_name_H-M   'P 1'
#
loop_
_entity.id
_entity.type
_entity.pdbx_description
1 polymer ?
#
loop_
_entity_poly.entity_id
_entity_poly.type
_entity_poly.pdbx_seq_one_letter_code
_entity_poly.pdbx_strand_id
1 'polypeptide(L)'
;MKLLVALLVLLLTGCASIPNYEVCDFDRGFEKDLITGIAKRIPFECIENPEVIELPTYEQLMNLPPAESMPIVAVYGFTDKTGQRKSKDNLASFSTAVTQGGTEMLIDALKTAAKGKWFRVVERHSIDNLVRERQIVRSTRVEHDENKGIQPLLFAGIILEGGIIGYDTNMESGGRGGRYLGVGRTTMYRRDVVTVSLRGISTLTGEILLNVQTKKTILSYGEGLDVFRFIDLDTELIEFEDGVAKNESVTVATRAAIEAAVVALIKQGDKRGYWKLAAGENSE
;
A
#
# COMPACT_ATOMS: atom_id res chain seq x y z
N MET A 1 -42.12 20.19 45.52
CA MET A 1 -42.53 19.58 44.26
C MET A 1 -42.04 20.35 43.01
N LYS A 2 -42.07 21.68 43.00
CA LYS A 2 -41.60 22.49 41.85
C LYS A 2 -40.09 22.51 41.66
N LEU A 3 -39.28 22.33 42.72
CA LEU A 3 -37.81 22.28 42.63
C LEU A 3 -37.29 20.93 42.08
N LEU A 4 -37.98 19.86 42.33
CA LEU A 4 -37.62 18.50 41.86
C LEU A 4 -37.87 18.33 40.34
N VAL A 5 -38.90 18.99 39.83
CA VAL A 5 -39.22 18.97 38.38
C VAL A 5 -38.22 19.82 37.61
N ALA A 6 -37.72 20.93 38.16
CA ALA A 6 -36.69 21.75 37.52
C ALA A 6 -35.32 21.02 37.44
N LEU A 7 -35.00 20.20 38.45
CA LEU A 7 -33.76 19.38 38.43
C LEU A 7 -33.84 18.22 37.43
N LEU A 8 -35.03 17.67 37.22
CA LEU A 8 -35.24 16.58 36.26
C LEU A 8 -35.19 17.05 34.79
N VAL A 9 -35.58 18.29 34.51
CA VAL A 9 -35.54 18.87 33.18
C VAL A 9 -34.10 19.25 32.79
N LEU A 10 -33.24 19.58 33.74
CA LEU A 10 -31.81 19.86 33.49
C LEU A 10 -31.01 18.61 33.18
N LEU A 11 -31.50 17.42 33.51
CA LEU A 11 -30.85 16.15 33.19
C LEU A 11 -31.21 15.60 31.81
N LEU A 12 -32.18 16.18 31.10
CA LEU A 12 -32.64 15.69 29.77
C LEU A 12 -32.14 16.55 28.59
N THR A 13 -31.37 17.62 28.83
CA THR A 13 -30.79 18.42 27.74
C THR A 13 -29.33 18.02 27.37
N GLY A 14 -28.93 16.85 27.77
CA GLY A 14 -27.67 16.25 27.32
C GLY A 14 -27.80 15.67 25.92
N CYS A 15 -28.20 16.46 24.92
CA CYS A 15 -27.79 16.14 23.53
C CYS A 15 -26.28 16.33 23.49
N ALA A 16 -25.57 15.23 23.69
CA ALA A 16 -24.16 15.17 23.33
C ALA A 16 -24.10 15.45 21.81
N SER A 17 -23.80 16.69 21.45
CA SER A 17 -23.30 16.99 20.11
C SER A 17 -22.06 16.11 19.94
N ILE A 18 -22.14 15.15 19.04
CA ILE A 18 -20.99 14.38 18.57
C ILE A 18 -19.98 15.44 18.14
N PRO A 19 -18.81 15.55 18.77
CA PRO A 19 -17.82 16.51 18.32
C PRO A 19 -17.54 16.20 16.85
N ASN A 20 -17.62 17.20 15.99
CA ASN A 20 -17.12 17.11 14.64
C ASN A 20 -15.64 16.70 14.77
N TYR A 21 -15.31 15.48 14.34
CA TYR A 21 -13.93 15.04 14.24
C TYR A 21 -13.26 15.94 13.22
N GLU A 22 -12.50 16.92 13.68
CA GLU A 22 -11.61 17.67 12.80
C GLU A 22 -10.54 16.68 12.31
N VAL A 23 -10.46 16.54 11.00
CA VAL A 23 -9.36 15.82 10.33
C VAL A 23 -8.07 16.47 10.83
N CYS A 24 -7.20 15.69 11.46
CA CYS A 24 -5.92 16.19 11.93
C CYS A 24 -5.07 16.56 10.71
N ASP A 25 -4.96 17.86 10.48
CA ASP A 25 -4.01 18.42 9.53
C ASP A 25 -2.62 18.38 10.21
N PHE A 26 -1.87 17.32 9.94
CA PHE A 26 -0.54 17.08 10.52
C PHE A 26 0.46 18.20 10.20
N ASP A 27 0.23 18.96 9.14
CA ASP A 27 1.10 20.06 8.73
C ASP A 27 0.89 21.35 9.53
N ARG A 28 -0.22 21.49 10.26
CA ARG A 28 -0.50 22.71 11.08
C ARG A 28 -0.15 22.59 12.56
N GLY A 29 0.22 21.42 13.04
CA GLY A 29 0.39 21.16 14.47
C GLY A 29 1.65 21.77 15.11
N PHE A 30 2.65 22.14 14.34
CA PHE A 30 3.97 22.52 14.86
C PHE A 30 4.29 24.02 14.86
N GLU A 31 3.47 24.87 14.29
CA GLU A 31 3.87 26.26 14.03
C GLU A 31 3.48 27.30 15.11
N LYS A 32 2.71 26.96 16.10
CA LYS A 32 2.16 28.00 16.99
C LYS A 32 2.57 28.04 18.46
N ASP A 33 3.19 27.04 19.02
CA ASP A 33 3.41 27.01 20.48
C ASP A 33 4.88 26.97 20.96
N LEU A 34 5.83 27.40 20.14
CA LEU A 34 7.24 27.51 20.56
C LEU A 34 7.46 28.59 21.63
N ILE A 35 6.47 29.46 21.89
CA ILE A 35 6.57 30.61 22.82
C ILE A 35 5.96 30.32 24.20
N THR A 36 5.04 29.37 24.30
CA THR A 36 4.35 29.09 25.58
C THR A 36 4.89 27.88 26.33
N GLY A 37 5.85 27.13 25.79
CA GLY A 37 6.55 26.05 26.50
C GLY A 37 5.69 24.88 26.97
N ILE A 38 4.42 24.79 26.59
CA ILE A 38 3.54 23.69 26.94
C ILE A 38 3.35 22.81 25.68
N ALA A 39 3.96 21.65 25.70
CA ALA A 39 3.69 20.63 24.70
C ALA A 39 2.19 20.31 24.73
N LYS A 40 1.45 20.80 23.72
CA LYS A 40 0.05 20.45 23.56
C LYS A 40 0.02 18.97 23.24
N ARG A 41 -0.53 18.15 24.14
CA ARG A 41 -0.76 16.72 23.88
C ARG A 41 -1.46 16.60 22.55
N ILE A 42 -0.86 15.88 21.62
CA ILE A 42 -1.54 15.47 20.38
C ILE A 42 -2.77 14.69 20.83
N PRO A 43 -3.99 15.15 20.55
CA PRO A 43 -5.18 14.40 20.92
C PRO A 43 -5.11 13.05 20.18
N PHE A 44 -5.15 11.96 20.94
CA PHE A 44 -5.17 10.57 20.41
C PHE A 44 -6.45 10.25 19.62
N GLU A 45 -7.27 11.22 19.30
CA GLU A 45 -8.58 11.07 18.67
C GLU A 45 -8.62 11.48 17.21
N CYS A 46 -7.47 11.63 16.58
CA CYS A 46 -7.40 11.86 15.13
C CYS A 46 -7.63 10.56 14.38
N ILE A 47 -8.85 10.34 13.92
CA ILE A 47 -9.20 9.23 13.05
C ILE A 47 -9.09 9.74 11.60
N GLU A 48 -8.09 9.27 10.88
CA GLU A 48 -8.03 9.49 9.43
C GLU A 48 -9.09 8.65 8.73
N ASN A 49 -9.79 9.24 7.78
CA ASN A 49 -10.71 8.50 6.94
C ASN A 49 -9.91 7.53 6.05
N PRO A 50 -10.46 6.32 5.80
CA PRO A 50 -9.83 5.40 4.86
C PRO A 50 -9.79 6.02 3.46
N GLU A 51 -8.63 5.91 2.80
CA GLU A 51 -8.37 6.45 1.48
C GLU A 51 -8.13 5.34 0.47
N VAL A 52 -8.48 5.62 -0.79
CA VAL A 52 -8.07 4.77 -1.91
C VAL A 52 -6.60 5.05 -2.20
N ILE A 53 -5.79 4.00 -2.26
CA ILE A 53 -4.34 4.14 -2.51
C ILE A 53 -4.12 4.44 -3.99
N GLU A 54 -3.81 5.70 -4.31
CA GLU A 54 -3.43 6.15 -5.65
C GLU A 54 -1.97 6.58 -5.65
N LEU A 55 -1.12 5.78 -6.27
CA LEU A 55 0.31 6.05 -6.40
C LEU A 55 0.61 6.67 -7.77
N PRO A 56 1.78 7.32 -7.97
CA PRO A 56 2.18 7.79 -9.31
C PRO A 56 2.27 6.66 -10.35
N THR A 57 2.55 5.43 -9.90
CA THR A 57 2.52 4.22 -10.74
C THR A 57 1.11 3.80 -11.12
N TYR A 58 0.12 4.04 -10.27
CA TYR A 58 -1.30 3.86 -10.55
C TYR A 58 -1.76 4.75 -11.70
N GLU A 59 -1.40 6.04 -11.69
CA GLU A 59 -1.69 6.94 -12.81
C GLU A 59 -1.04 6.46 -14.11
N GLN A 60 0.18 5.94 -14.05
CA GLN A 60 0.84 5.36 -15.22
C GLN A 60 0.08 4.16 -15.79
N LEU A 61 -0.48 3.29 -14.94
CA LEU A 61 -1.32 2.16 -15.33
C LEU A 61 -2.62 2.64 -16.00
N MET A 62 -3.30 3.60 -15.38
CA MET A 62 -4.57 4.16 -15.89
C MET A 62 -4.42 4.82 -17.25
N ASN A 63 -3.29 5.49 -17.48
CA ASN A 63 -3.02 6.26 -18.70
C ASN A 63 -2.36 5.44 -19.81
N LEU A 64 -2.21 4.12 -19.64
CA LEU A 64 -1.78 3.25 -20.73
C LEU A 64 -2.81 3.27 -21.86
N PRO A 65 -2.37 3.25 -23.14
CA PRO A 65 -3.28 2.98 -24.26
C PRO A 65 -3.96 1.62 -24.06
N PRO A 66 -5.23 1.45 -24.42
CA PRO A 66 -5.90 0.16 -24.31
C PRO A 66 -5.25 -0.90 -25.22
N ALA A 67 -5.51 -2.17 -24.95
CA ALA A 67 -5.08 -3.23 -25.85
C ALA A 67 -5.96 -3.25 -27.12
N GLU A 68 -5.37 -3.52 -28.28
CA GLU A 68 -6.13 -3.77 -29.53
C GLU A 68 -7.07 -4.98 -29.34
N SER A 69 -6.58 -6.01 -28.67
CA SER A 69 -7.35 -7.18 -28.25
C SER A 69 -6.94 -7.54 -26.83
N MET A 70 -7.90 -7.58 -25.90
CA MET A 70 -7.66 -7.84 -24.49
C MET A 70 -7.23 -9.29 -24.26
N PRO A 71 -5.95 -9.57 -23.94
CA PRO A 71 -5.52 -10.93 -23.62
C PRO A 71 -6.19 -11.42 -22.32
N ILE A 72 -6.55 -12.72 -22.32
CA ILE A 72 -7.11 -13.38 -21.15
C ILE A 72 -5.94 -13.93 -20.32
N VAL A 73 -5.81 -13.45 -19.10
CA VAL A 73 -4.70 -13.80 -18.21
C VAL A 73 -5.21 -14.40 -16.90
N ALA A 74 -4.42 -15.29 -16.33
CA ALA A 74 -4.66 -15.88 -15.01
C ALA A 74 -3.51 -15.58 -14.06
N VAL A 75 -3.81 -15.26 -12.82
CA VAL A 75 -2.83 -15.14 -11.73
C VAL A 75 -3.01 -16.34 -10.80
N TYR A 76 -1.94 -17.15 -10.62
CA TYR A 76 -1.94 -18.26 -9.67
C TYR A 76 -1.35 -17.86 -8.32
N GLY A 77 -0.37 -16.97 -8.33
CA GLY A 77 0.20 -16.45 -7.10
C GLY A 77 1.32 -15.44 -7.32
N PHE A 78 1.43 -14.53 -6.36
CA PHE A 78 2.51 -13.56 -6.27
C PHE A 78 2.90 -13.43 -4.80
N THR A 79 3.87 -14.24 -4.36
CA THR A 79 4.19 -14.43 -2.96
C THR A 79 5.53 -13.81 -2.58
N ASP A 80 5.72 -13.65 -1.27
CA ASP A 80 7.03 -13.33 -0.70
C ASP A 80 7.98 -14.53 -0.83
N LYS A 81 9.07 -14.33 -1.56
CA LYS A 81 10.16 -15.32 -1.76
C LYS A 81 11.44 -14.91 -1.04
N THR A 82 11.42 -13.81 -0.27
CA THR A 82 12.60 -13.33 0.46
C THR A 82 12.85 -14.12 1.73
N GLY A 83 11.81 -14.64 2.35
CA GLY A 83 11.87 -15.33 3.65
C GLY A 83 12.26 -14.40 4.80
N GLN A 84 12.32 -13.08 4.59
CA GLN A 84 12.79 -12.14 5.60
C GLN A 84 11.74 -11.87 6.67
N ARG A 85 12.21 -11.73 7.91
CA ARG A 85 11.41 -11.40 9.08
C ARG A 85 11.72 -9.99 9.54
N LYS A 86 10.75 -9.34 10.20
CA LYS A 86 10.99 -8.03 10.82
C LYS A 86 12.06 -8.15 11.88
N SER A 87 13.06 -7.26 11.83
CA SER A 87 14.03 -7.15 12.90
C SER A 87 13.37 -6.50 14.12
N LYS A 88 13.54 -7.10 15.29
CA LYS A 88 13.23 -6.51 16.60
C LYS A 88 14.43 -6.70 17.49
N ASP A 89 14.78 -5.66 18.22
CA ASP A 89 15.85 -5.72 19.20
C ASP A 89 15.53 -6.79 20.25
N ASN A 90 16.40 -7.78 20.37
CA ASN A 90 16.42 -8.87 21.37
C ASN A 90 15.25 -9.87 21.36
N LEU A 91 14.39 -9.92 20.33
CA LEU A 91 13.32 -10.92 20.23
C LEU A 91 13.22 -11.50 18.82
N ALA A 92 13.07 -12.82 18.72
CA ALA A 92 12.75 -13.47 17.44
C ALA A 92 11.38 -12.97 16.96
N SER A 93 11.35 -12.27 15.82
CA SER A 93 10.10 -11.81 15.20
C SER A 93 9.61 -12.87 14.22
N PHE A 94 8.38 -13.36 14.42
CA PHE A 94 7.70 -14.25 13.48
C PHE A 94 6.98 -13.50 12.36
N SER A 95 6.90 -12.16 12.44
CA SER A 95 6.27 -11.34 11.41
C SER A 95 7.14 -11.22 10.18
N THR A 96 6.55 -11.35 8.99
CA THR A 96 7.23 -11.13 7.71
C THR A 96 7.65 -9.67 7.55
N ALA A 97 8.79 -9.44 6.92
CA ALA A 97 9.30 -8.08 6.67
C ALA A 97 8.53 -7.38 5.55
N VAL A 98 8.02 -8.14 4.58
CA VAL A 98 7.24 -7.65 3.45
C VAL A 98 5.80 -8.17 3.51
N THR A 99 4.90 -7.49 2.78
CA THR A 99 3.49 -7.87 2.70
C THR A 99 3.30 -9.25 2.08
N GLN A 100 2.28 -9.98 2.54
CA GLN A 100 1.85 -11.26 1.96
C GLN A 100 0.72 -11.09 0.92
N GLY A 101 0.14 -9.88 0.79
CA GLY A 101 -0.94 -9.55 -0.14
C GLY A 101 -0.48 -9.22 -1.57
N GLY A 102 0.64 -9.77 -2.02
CA GLY A 102 1.18 -9.47 -3.35
C GLY A 102 0.31 -9.94 -4.50
N THR A 103 -0.44 -11.04 -4.32
CA THR A 103 -1.36 -11.57 -5.34
C THR A 103 -2.51 -10.61 -5.59
N GLU A 104 -3.11 -10.09 -4.53
CA GLU A 104 -4.21 -9.12 -4.59
C GLU A 104 -3.76 -7.81 -5.25
N MET A 105 -2.56 -7.34 -4.91
CA MET A 105 -1.96 -6.15 -5.54
C MET A 105 -1.71 -6.34 -7.03
N LEU A 106 -1.27 -7.53 -7.45
CA LEU A 106 -1.07 -7.84 -8.87
C LEU A 106 -2.39 -7.90 -9.62
N ILE A 107 -3.41 -8.55 -9.07
CA ILE A 107 -4.75 -8.62 -9.67
C ILE A 107 -5.32 -7.21 -9.82
N ASP A 108 -5.21 -6.38 -8.80
CA ASP A 108 -5.66 -4.99 -8.82
C ASP A 108 -4.95 -4.18 -9.91
N ALA A 109 -3.63 -4.24 -9.99
CA ALA A 109 -2.84 -3.58 -11.03
C ALA A 109 -3.23 -4.01 -12.45
N LEU A 110 -3.46 -5.31 -12.67
CA LEU A 110 -3.90 -5.84 -13.96
C LEU A 110 -5.31 -5.36 -14.33
N LYS A 111 -6.22 -5.26 -13.35
CA LYS A 111 -7.57 -4.76 -13.54
C LYS A 111 -7.62 -3.26 -13.77
N THR A 112 -6.66 -2.52 -13.23
CA THR A 112 -6.53 -1.07 -13.36
C THR A 112 -5.95 -0.65 -14.70
N ALA A 113 -5.10 -1.47 -15.32
CA ALA A 113 -4.39 -1.15 -16.55
C ALA A 113 -5.31 -0.66 -17.68
N ALA A 114 -5.03 0.55 -18.22
CA ALA A 114 -5.84 1.25 -19.22
C ALA A 114 -7.33 1.37 -18.82
N LYS A 115 -7.60 1.70 -17.56
CA LYS A 115 -8.97 1.81 -17.02
C LYS A 115 -9.77 0.51 -17.19
N GLY A 116 -9.11 -0.64 -16.98
CA GLY A 116 -9.70 -1.97 -17.12
C GLY A 116 -9.82 -2.49 -18.56
N LYS A 117 -9.22 -1.81 -19.53
CA LYS A 117 -9.30 -2.16 -20.95
C LYS A 117 -8.06 -2.89 -21.49
N TRP A 118 -7.17 -3.35 -20.58
CA TRP A 118 -5.97 -4.07 -21.00
C TRP A 118 -6.13 -5.58 -20.95
N PHE A 119 -6.49 -6.11 -19.78
CA PHE A 119 -6.55 -7.55 -19.53
C PHE A 119 -7.96 -8.02 -19.17
N ARG A 120 -8.31 -9.23 -19.61
CA ARG A 120 -9.39 -10.01 -19.02
C ARG A 120 -8.78 -10.95 -17.98
N VAL A 121 -8.80 -10.54 -16.73
CA VAL A 121 -8.23 -11.34 -15.62
C VAL A 121 -9.25 -12.39 -15.19
N VAL A 122 -8.87 -13.66 -15.18
CA VAL A 122 -9.69 -14.78 -14.72
C VAL A 122 -9.20 -15.31 -13.38
N GLU A 123 -10.15 -15.70 -12.54
CA GLU A 123 -9.86 -16.24 -11.21
C GLU A 123 -9.20 -17.61 -11.32
N ARG A 124 -8.01 -17.74 -10.71
CA ARG A 124 -7.27 -19.01 -10.57
C ARG A 124 -6.62 -19.13 -9.19
N HIS A 125 -6.51 -18.04 -8.45
CA HIS A 125 -5.94 -18.07 -7.11
C HIS A 125 -6.87 -18.80 -6.13
N SER A 126 -8.17 -18.53 -6.22
CA SER A 126 -9.21 -19.17 -5.40
C SER A 126 -10.15 -20.03 -6.26
N ILE A 127 -9.59 -20.75 -7.23
CA ILE A 127 -10.37 -21.56 -8.19
C ILE A 127 -11.27 -22.60 -7.53
N ASP A 128 -10.86 -23.18 -6.40
CA ASP A 128 -11.62 -24.20 -5.67
C ASP A 128 -12.94 -23.63 -5.16
N ASN A 129 -12.96 -22.40 -4.67
CA ASN A 129 -14.19 -21.73 -4.24
C ASN A 129 -15.12 -21.49 -5.43
N LEU A 130 -14.58 -21.06 -6.56
CA LEU A 130 -15.36 -20.87 -7.79
C LEU A 130 -15.95 -22.19 -8.30
N VAL A 131 -15.18 -23.27 -8.28
CA VAL A 131 -15.66 -24.62 -8.71
C VAL A 131 -16.76 -25.09 -7.79
N ARG A 132 -16.61 -24.93 -6.47
CA ARG A 132 -17.62 -25.29 -5.47
C ARG A 132 -18.92 -24.52 -5.69
N GLU A 133 -18.85 -23.22 -5.88
CA GLU A 133 -20.01 -22.37 -6.16
C GLU A 133 -20.73 -22.81 -7.45
N ARG A 134 -19.98 -23.11 -8.50
CA ARG A 134 -20.54 -23.64 -9.76
C ARG A 134 -21.24 -25.00 -9.60
N GLN A 135 -20.78 -25.84 -8.66
CA GLN A 135 -21.46 -27.09 -8.33
C GLN A 135 -22.79 -26.81 -7.63
N ILE A 136 -22.82 -25.87 -6.68
CA ILE A 136 -24.05 -25.43 -5.99
C ILE A 136 -25.06 -24.92 -7.02
N VAL A 137 -24.65 -24.02 -7.91
CA VAL A 137 -25.53 -23.46 -8.95
C VAL A 137 -26.09 -24.57 -9.86
N ARG A 138 -25.29 -25.61 -10.20
CA ARG A 138 -25.76 -26.73 -11.02
C ARG A 138 -26.82 -27.56 -10.28
N SER A 139 -26.54 -27.92 -9.02
CA SER A 139 -27.51 -28.72 -8.23
C SER A 139 -28.82 -27.97 -8.03
N THR A 140 -28.76 -26.67 -7.66
CA THR A 140 -29.96 -25.86 -7.48
C THR A 140 -30.80 -25.74 -8.75
N ARG A 141 -30.15 -25.58 -9.92
CA ARG A 141 -30.87 -25.53 -11.20
C ARG A 141 -31.56 -26.85 -11.54
N VAL A 142 -30.89 -27.97 -11.26
CA VAL A 142 -31.49 -29.30 -11.47
C VAL A 142 -32.73 -29.48 -10.58
N GLU A 143 -32.68 -29.04 -9.33
CA GLU A 143 -33.80 -29.09 -8.40
C GLU A 143 -35.02 -28.25 -8.85
N HIS A 144 -34.76 -27.18 -9.64
CA HIS A 144 -35.80 -26.30 -10.15
C HIS A 144 -36.15 -26.54 -11.63
N ASP A 145 -35.82 -27.71 -12.17
CA ASP A 145 -36.03 -28.06 -13.59
C ASP A 145 -35.50 -27.07 -14.62
N GLU A 146 -34.54 -26.25 -14.23
CA GLU A 146 -33.87 -25.31 -15.13
C GLU A 146 -32.77 -26.00 -15.94
N ASN A 147 -33.05 -26.38 -17.17
CA ASN A 147 -32.07 -27.01 -18.09
C ASN A 147 -31.04 -26.02 -18.68
N LYS A 148 -30.87 -24.87 -18.10
CA LYS A 148 -29.84 -23.90 -18.52
C LYS A 148 -28.46 -24.29 -17.99
N GLY A 149 -27.59 -24.77 -18.83
CA GLY A 149 -26.20 -25.03 -18.50
C GLY A 149 -25.47 -23.75 -18.03
N ILE A 150 -24.50 -23.89 -17.15
CA ILE A 150 -23.58 -22.80 -16.80
C ILE A 150 -22.57 -22.65 -17.92
N GLN A 151 -22.31 -21.40 -18.36
CA GLN A 151 -21.29 -21.15 -19.38
C GLN A 151 -19.90 -21.68 -18.96
N PRO A 152 -19.09 -22.18 -19.89
CA PRO A 152 -17.73 -22.63 -19.57
C PRO A 152 -16.87 -21.50 -19.02
N LEU A 153 -15.89 -21.85 -18.18
CA LEU A 153 -14.91 -20.90 -17.70
C LEU A 153 -14.04 -20.43 -18.89
N LEU A 154 -13.66 -19.17 -18.84
CA LEU A 154 -12.73 -18.61 -19.80
C LEU A 154 -11.39 -19.32 -19.70
N PHE A 155 -10.81 -19.64 -20.85
CA PHE A 155 -9.47 -20.12 -20.98
C PHE A 155 -8.48 -18.95 -20.87
N ALA A 156 -7.46 -19.10 -20.04
CA ALA A 156 -6.38 -18.12 -19.93
C ALA A 156 -5.27 -18.48 -20.94
N GLY A 157 -4.98 -17.60 -21.88
CA GLY A 157 -3.88 -17.80 -22.82
C GLY A 157 -2.50 -17.58 -22.19
N ILE A 158 -2.45 -16.81 -21.11
CA ILE A 158 -1.21 -16.45 -20.40
C ILE A 158 -1.42 -16.62 -18.89
N ILE A 159 -0.45 -17.27 -18.25
CA ILE A 159 -0.32 -17.31 -16.80
C ILE A 159 0.64 -16.21 -16.38
N LEU A 160 0.26 -15.42 -15.41
CA LEU A 160 1.11 -14.44 -14.75
C LEU A 160 1.47 -14.93 -13.35
N GLU A 161 2.75 -15.06 -13.10
CA GLU A 161 3.30 -15.47 -11.81
C GLU A 161 4.50 -14.61 -11.43
N GLY A 162 4.76 -14.54 -10.15
CA GLY A 162 5.93 -13.82 -9.69
C GLY A 162 6.13 -13.87 -8.18
N GLY A 163 6.69 -12.79 -7.67
CA GLY A 163 6.89 -12.64 -6.24
C GLY A 163 7.85 -11.51 -5.90
N ILE A 164 7.90 -11.22 -4.61
CA ILE A 164 8.91 -10.35 -4.04
C ILE A 164 10.16 -11.20 -3.88
N ILE A 165 11.22 -10.86 -4.62
CA ILE A 165 12.46 -11.65 -4.70
C ILE A 165 13.61 -11.07 -3.91
N GLY A 166 13.49 -9.81 -3.46
CA GLY A 166 14.49 -9.13 -2.66
C GLY A 166 13.85 -8.05 -1.78
N TYR A 167 14.35 -7.95 -0.57
CA TYR A 167 14.09 -6.85 0.35
C TYR A 167 15.39 -6.55 1.09
N ASP A 168 16.17 -5.62 0.53
CA ASP A 168 17.47 -5.25 1.06
C ASP A 168 17.31 -4.05 1.98
N THR A 169 17.61 -4.24 3.25
CA THR A 169 17.54 -3.21 4.28
C THR A 169 18.90 -2.57 4.52
N ASN A 170 18.91 -1.31 4.93
CA ASN A 170 20.12 -0.55 5.25
C ASN A 170 21.15 -0.52 4.10
N MET A 171 20.68 -0.49 2.85
CA MET A 171 21.56 -0.36 1.68
C MET A 171 22.45 0.87 1.77
N GLU A 172 21.91 1.92 2.34
CA GLU A 172 22.60 3.16 2.62
C GLU A 172 21.97 3.79 3.85
N SER A 173 22.81 4.17 4.80
CA SER A 173 22.38 4.91 5.98
C SER A 173 23.42 5.99 6.28
N GLY A 174 22.94 7.12 6.75
CA GLY A 174 23.82 8.22 7.11
C GLY A 174 23.11 9.17 8.07
N GLY A 175 23.91 9.99 8.73
CA GLY A 175 23.41 10.99 9.64
C GLY A 175 24.37 12.15 9.75
N ARG A 176 23.84 13.31 10.05
CA ARG A 176 24.61 14.50 10.43
C ARG A 176 24.05 15.02 11.73
N GLY A 177 24.93 15.29 12.65
CA GLY A 177 24.57 15.91 13.92
C GLY A 177 25.58 17.01 14.28
N GLY A 178 25.11 18.07 14.91
CA GLY A 178 25.94 19.12 15.45
C GLY A 178 25.31 19.65 16.71
N ARG A 179 26.14 19.97 17.72
CA ARG A 179 25.69 20.56 18.99
C ARG A 179 26.55 21.78 19.26
N TYR A 180 25.90 22.89 19.59
CA TYR A 180 26.57 24.13 19.97
C TYR A 180 25.81 24.78 21.13
N LEU A 181 26.54 25.09 22.20
CA LEU A 181 26.01 25.70 23.43
C LEU A 181 24.74 24.97 23.97
N GLY A 182 24.73 23.63 23.93
CA GLY A 182 23.63 22.84 24.45
C GLY A 182 22.44 22.68 23.51
N VAL A 183 22.48 23.22 22.28
CA VAL A 183 21.46 23.01 21.25
C VAL A 183 22.04 22.09 20.18
N GLY A 184 21.40 20.95 19.95
CA GLY A 184 21.81 19.96 18.97
C GLY A 184 20.73 19.75 17.90
N ARG A 185 21.14 19.46 16.67
CA ARG A 185 20.28 18.97 15.60
C ARG A 185 20.91 17.74 14.98
N THR A 186 20.11 16.70 14.84
CA THR A 186 20.52 15.43 14.23
C THR A 186 19.58 15.10 13.09
N THR A 187 20.13 14.73 11.95
CA THR A 187 19.36 14.15 10.82
C THR A 187 19.90 12.78 10.51
N MET A 188 19.00 11.83 10.34
CA MET A 188 19.33 10.45 9.95
C MET A 188 18.49 10.05 8.74
N TYR A 189 19.06 9.24 7.87
CA TYR A 189 18.33 8.63 6.77
C TYR A 189 18.72 7.16 6.60
N ARG A 190 17.78 6.39 6.08
CA ARG A 190 17.97 4.99 5.71
C ARG A 190 17.30 4.73 4.36
N ARG A 191 17.96 3.94 3.54
CA ARG A 191 17.47 3.49 2.26
C ARG A 191 17.34 1.97 2.28
N ASP A 192 16.11 1.50 2.04
CA ASP A 192 15.81 0.10 1.82
C ASP A 192 15.38 -0.09 0.35
N VAL A 193 15.45 -1.31 -0.17
CA VAL A 193 15.05 -1.61 -1.55
C VAL A 193 14.20 -2.86 -1.57
N VAL A 194 13.02 -2.78 -2.19
CA VAL A 194 12.20 -3.94 -2.51
C VAL A 194 12.33 -4.25 -4.00
N THR A 195 12.51 -5.53 -4.33
CA THR A 195 12.63 -6.02 -5.71
C THR A 195 11.55 -7.06 -5.96
N VAL A 196 10.83 -6.92 -7.07
CA VAL A 196 9.81 -7.86 -7.51
C VAL A 196 10.15 -8.43 -8.89
N SER A 197 9.69 -9.65 -9.15
CA SER A 197 9.79 -10.30 -10.45
C SER A 197 8.42 -10.76 -10.89
N LEU A 198 8.07 -10.49 -12.16
CA LEU A 198 6.81 -10.89 -12.80
C LEU A 198 7.13 -11.55 -14.14
N ARG A 199 6.60 -12.74 -14.36
CA ARG A 199 6.77 -13.48 -15.60
C ARG A 199 5.42 -13.85 -16.22
N GLY A 200 5.38 -13.86 -17.54
CA GLY A 200 4.26 -14.31 -18.34
C GLY A 200 4.60 -15.62 -19.05
N ILE A 201 3.75 -16.64 -18.89
CA ILE A 201 3.93 -17.99 -19.40
C ILE A 201 2.79 -18.31 -20.36
N SER A 202 3.10 -18.76 -21.56
CA SER A 202 2.11 -19.27 -22.52
C SER A 202 1.49 -20.57 -21.99
N THR A 203 0.16 -20.64 -21.91
CA THR A 203 -0.52 -21.88 -21.53
C THR A 203 -0.51 -22.92 -22.64
N LEU A 204 -0.29 -22.51 -23.89
CA LEU A 204 -0.25 -23.41 -25.06
C LEU A 204 1.06 -24.14 -25.17
N THR A 205 2.18 -23.46 -24.90
CA THR A 205 3.52 -24.00 -25.14
C THR A 205 4.30 -24.25 -23.85
N GLY A 206 3.89 -23.64 -22.71
CA GLY A 206 4.66 -23.63 -21.47
C GLY A 206 5.89 -22.70 -21.53
N GLU A 207 6.07 -21.95 -22.61
CA GLU A 207 7.17 -21.03 -22.77
C GLU A 207 7.02 -19.79 -21.87
N ILE A 208 8.12 -19.35 -21.27
CA ILE A 208 8.17 -18.07 -20.56
C ILE A 208 8.36 -16.97 -21.61
N LEU A 209 7.27 -16.29 -21.95
CA LEU A 209 7.26 -15.23 -22.96
C LEU A 209 8.00 -13.97 -22.47
N LEU A 210 7.79 -13.61 -21.23
CA LEU A 210 8.30 -12.40 -20.61
C LEU A 210 8.73 -12.66 -19.17
N ASN A 211 9.79 -11.98 -18.75
CA ASN A 211 10.22 -11.90 -17.36
C ASN A 211 10.71 -10.48 -17.08
N VAL A 212 10.01 -9.80 -16.19
CA VAL A 212 10.27 -8.40 -15.83
C VAL A 212 10.64 -8.34 -14.37
N GLN A 213 11.66 -7.55 -14.05
CA GLN A 213 12.04 -7.24 -12.69
C GLN A 213 11.99 -5.73 -12.49
N THR A 214 11.42 -5.31 -11.37
CA THR A 214 11.37 -3.91 -10.95
C THR A 214 11.82 -3.78 -9.50
N LYS A 215 12.39 -2.64 -9.18
CA LYS A 215 12.81 -2.29 -7.83
C LYS A 215 12.25 -0.95 -7.42
N LYS A 216 11.85 -0.82 -6.17
CA LYS A 216 11.46 0.44 -5.56
C LYS A 216 12.33 0.70 -4.34
N THR A 217 12.91 1.89 -4.30
CA THR A 217 13.66 2.37 -3.15
C THR A 217 12.68 2.93 -2.12
N ILE A 218 12.87 2.57 -0.87
CA ILE A 218 12.13 3.03 0.29
C ILE A 218 13.03 3.99 1.05
N LEU A 219 12.56 5.21 1.29
CA LEU A 219 13.29 6.21 2.03
C LEU A 219 12.68 6.38 3.42
N SER A 220 13.53 6.29 4.43
CA SER A 220 13.21 6.64 5.80
C SER A 220 14.14 7.77 6.22
N TYR A 221 13.60 8.83 6.81
CA TYR A 221 14.41 9.88 7.38
C TYR A 221 13.88 10.29 8.75
N GLY A 222 14.80 10.72 9.61
CA GLY A 222 14.49 11.25 10.93
C GLY A 222 15.28 12.54 11.17
N GLU A 223 14.61 13.50 11.80
CA GLU A 223 15.22 14.71 12.30
C GLU A 223 14.99 14.78 13.80
N GLY A 224 16.03 15.11 14.56
CA GLY A 224 15.97 15.33 15.99
C GLY A 224 16.55 16.69 16.35
N LEU A 225 15.90 17.37 17.28
CA LEU A 225 16.38 18.56 17.94
C LEU A 225 16.52 18.25 19.42
N ASP A 226 17.71 18.44 19.94
CA ASP A 226 17.98 18.27 21.36
C ASP A 226 18.49 19.60 21.96
N VAL A 227 17.92 19.97 23.10
CA VAL A 227 18.33 21.15 23.84
C VAL A 227 18.74 20.70 25.24
N PHE A 228 20.02 20.90 25.54
CA PHE A 228 20.60 20.62 26.83
C PHE A 228 21.13 21.95 27.42
N ARG A 229 20.50 22.46 28.43
CA ARG A 229 20.89 23.73 29.00
C ARG A 229 21.00 23.66 30.53
N PHE A 230 22.16 24.03 31.04
CA PHE A 230 22.32 24.37 32.46
C PHE A 230 21.78 25.79 32.70
N ILE A 231 20.81 25.92 33.53
CA ILE A 231 20.39 27.24 34.06
C ILE A 231 20.99 27.33 35.46
N ASP A 232 21.92 28.26 35.64
CA ASP A 232 22.66 28.47 36.86
C ASP A 232 21.85 29.29 37.88
N LEU A 233 20.68 28.76 38.24
CA LEU A 233 19.84 29.23 39.32
C LEU A 233 19.27 27.97 40.00
N ASP A 234 19.98 27.49 41.03
CA ASP A 234 19.60 26.31 41.84
C ASP A 234 19.65 24.94 41.14
N THR A 235 20.76 24.61 40.43
CA THR A 235 21.08 23.25 39.96
C THR A 235 19.95 22.51 39.18
N GLU A 236 19.11 23.21 38.45
CA GLU A 236 18.15 22.56 37.55
C GLU A 236 18.74 22.34 36.17
N LEU A 237 18.76 21.05 35.75
CA LEU A 237 19.12 20.62 34.44
C LEU A 237 17.83 20.56 33.57
N ILE A 238 17.76 21.36 32.53
CA ILE A 238 16.68 21.25 31.53
C ILE A 238 17.20 20.49 30.33
N GLU A 239 16.60 19.33 30.08
CA GLU A 239 16.83 18.52 28.91
C GLU A 239 15.51 18.44 28.12
N PHE A 240 15.57 18.82 26.87
CA PHE A 240 14.43 18.75 25.96
C PHE A 240 14.90 18.06 24.68
N GLU A 241 14.19 17.00 24.30
CA GLU A 241 14.43 16.26 23.07
C GLU A 241 13.13 16.20 22.27
N ASP A 242 13.19 16.61 21.02
CA ASP A 242 12.09 16.51 20.08
C ASP A 242 12.60 15.88 18.78
N GLY A 243 11.82 14.95 18.23
CA GLY A 243 12.23 14.23 17.03
C GLY A 243 11.03 13.80 16.19
N VAL A 244 11.20 13.89 14.87
CA VAL A 244 10.24 13.41 13.89
C VAL A 244 10.93 12.41 12.98
N ALA A 245 10.31 11.23 12.79
CA ALA A 245 10.74 10.25 11.82
C ALA A 245 9.62 9.98 10.82
N LYS A 246 9.95 10.05 9.53
CA LYS A 246 9.07 9.65 8.43
C LYS A 246 9.61 8.40 7.75
N ASN A 247 8.77 7.37 7.67
CA ASN A 247 9.11 6.11 7.03
C ASN A 247 8.12 5.84 5.90
N GLU A 248 8.63 5.62 4.69
CA GLU A 248 7.80 5.11 3.60
C GLU A 248 7.41 3.66 3.91
N SER A 249 6.13 3.32 3.70
CA SER A 249 5.63 1.97 3.96
C SER A 249 6.20 0.95 2.98
N VAL A 250 6.71 -0.17 3.49
CA VAL A 250 7.15 -1.32 2.68
C VAL A 250 6.01 -1.86 1.81
N THR A 251 4.78 -1.84 2.33
CA THR A 251 3.59 -2.29 1.61
C THR A 251 3.28 -1.39 0.41
N VAL A 252 3.34 -0.06 0.60
CA VAL A 252 3.15 0.94 -0.46
C VAL A 252 4.24 0.81 -1.52
N ALA A 253 5.50 0.66 -1.11
CA ALA A 253 6.62 0.47 -2.03
C ALA A 253 6.51 -0.84 -2.82
N THR A 254 6.03 -1.91 -2.20
CA THR A 254 5.78 -3.19 -2.88
C THR A 254 4.67 -3.04 -3.93
N ARG A 255 3.56 -2.36 -3.60
CA ARG A 255 2.50 -2.03 -4.55
C ARG A 255 3.05 -1.27 -5.75
N ALA A 256 3.80 -0.20 -5.53
CA ALA A 256 4.41 0.59 -6.59
C ALA A 256 5.34 -0.25 -7.50
N ALA A 257 6.12 -1.15 -6.91
CA ALA A 257 7.00 -2.05 -7.67
C ALA A 257 6.20 -3.04 -8.53
N ILE A 258 5.07 -3.58 -8.03
CA ILE A 258 4.18 -4.47 -8.78
C ILE A 258 3.50 -3.72 -9.92
N GLU A 259 2.95 -2.53 -9.68
CA GLU A 259 2.34 -1.69 -10.72
C GLU A 259 3.34 -1.36 -11.83
N ALA A 260 4.56 -0.96 -11.46
CA ALA A 260 5.64 -0.71 -12.42
C ALA A 260 6.01 -1.98 -13.21
N ALA A 261 5.96 -3.17 -12.57
CA ALA A 261 6.21 -4.44 -13.25
C ALA A 261 5.13 -4.74 -14.30
N VAL A 262 3.86 -4.47 -14.01
CA VAL A 262 2.76 -4.61 -14.98
C VAL A 262 2.94 -3.66 -16.15
N VAL A 263 3.25 -2.38 -15.90
CA VAL A 263 3.54 -1.40 -16.97
C VAL A 263 4.69 -1.89 -17.86
N ALA A 264 5.77 -2.36 -17.24
CA ALA A 264 6.94 -2.86 -17.97
C ALA A 264 6.62 -4.14 -18.76
N LEU A 265 5.82 -5.05 -18.19
CA LEU A 265 5.35 -6.27 -18.86
C LEU A 265 4.56 -5.92 -20.13
N ILE A 266 3.61 -4.99 -20.02
CA ILE A 266 2.78 -4.50 -21.12
C ILE A 266 3.65 -3.95 -22.25
N LYS A 267 4.56 -3.02 -21.93
CA LYS A 267 5.45 -2.38 -22.91
C LYS A 267 6.43 -3.36 -23.56
N GLN A 268 6.97 -4.32 -22.80
CA GLN A 268 7.87 -5.33 -23.36
C GLN A 268 7.14 -6.31 -24.26
N GLY A 269 5.91 -6.72 -23.91
CA GLY A 269 5.11 -7.62 -24.70
C GLY A 269 4.66 -7.00 -26.03
N ASP A 270 4.30 -5.72 -26.02
CA ASP A 270 4.03 -4.94 -27.22
C ASP A 270 5.27 -4.89 -28.14
N LYS A 271 6.43 -4.52 -27.58
CA LYS A 271 7.70 -4.47 -28.32
C LYS A 271 8.11 -5.82 -28.92
N ARG A 272 7.74 -6.95 -28.28
CA ARG A 272 8.01 -8.32 -28.78
C ARG A 272 6.91 -8.88 -29.66
N GLY A 273 5.80 -8.15 -29.85
CA GLY A 273 4.70 -8.56 -30.70
C GLY A 273 3.76 -9.60 -30.09
N TYR A 274 3.79 -9.83 -28.79
CA TYR A 274 2.86 -10.76 -28.11
C TYR A 274 1.45 -10.20 -28.00
N TRP A 275 1.30 -8.89 -28.01
CA TRP A 275 0.07 -8.12 -28.09
C TRP A 275 0.35 -6.76 -28.73
N LYS A 276 -0.69 -5.98 -28.97
CA LYS A 276 -0.57 -4.65 -29.55
C LYS A 276 -1.33 -3.64 -28.72
N LEU A 277 -0.73 -2.49 -28.53
CA LEU A 277 -1.40 -1.29 -28.06
C LEU A 277 -2.35 -0.82 -29.17
N ALA A 278 -3.59 -0.46 -28.81
CA ALA A 278 -4.46 0.22 -29.77
C ALA A 278 -3.77 1.52 -30.20
N ALA A 279 -3.77 1.79 -31.51
CA ALA A 279 -3.29 3.06 -32.01
C ALA A 279 -4.07 4.16 -31.31
N GLY A 280 -3.38 5.05 -30.60
CA GLY A 280 -4.01 6.17 -29.95
C GLY A 280 -4.75 6.98 -31.03
N GLU A 281 -6.02 7.33 -30.77
CA GLU A 281 -6.64 8.43 -31.49
C GLU A 281 -5.75 9.64 -31.25
N ASN A 282 -4.95 9.98 -32.26
CA ASN A 282 -4.26 11.25 -32.28
C ASN A 282 -5.34 12.31 -32.13
N SER A 283 -5.38 12.96 -30.99
CA SER A 283 -6.10 14.19 -30.83
C SER A 283 -5.57 15.19 -31.87
N GLU A 284 -6.31 15.33 -32.97
CA GLU A 284 -6.21 16.52 -33.80
C GLU A 284 -6.59 17.77 -33.00
#